data_634de5566c46431b178949a400d21611
#
_entry.id   634de5566c46431b178949a400d21611
#
_cell.length_a   1.000
_cell.length_b   1.000
_cell.length_c   1.000
_cell.angle_alpha   90.00
_cell.angle_beta   90.00
_cell.angle_gamma   90.00
#
_symmetry.space_group_name_H-M   'P 1'
#
loop_
_entity.id
_entity.type
_entity.pdbx_description
1 polymer ?
#
loop_
_entity_poly.entity_id
_entity_poly.type
_entity_poly.pdbx_seq_one_letter_code
_entity_poly.pdbx_strand_id
1 'polypeptide(L)'
;TDEEKDYVLDVVMKREYATGSIVNTEAGIGMDDRWKAKVFGLRYDDYTRLSAFANLNNLNENQTPGADGDWSPKKQTKGLLTTKQTGLNLNVNNSKKTFSLDQSTLLEWSDKNTVMQRRSETFSKDGSILGGTLSSNDLSDFTLTNNTFINQTLGRFLLSTGHHLVYTDQDDTSLSADSTYQTDIINTDHRRILSTSKRLFGNGHFGLSANLFGSGNTTSLYANYSFN
;
A
#
# COMPACT_ATOMS: atom_id res chain seq x y z
N THR A 1 16.97 19.36 50.12
CA THR A 1 16.73 18.66 48.84
C THR A 1 15.24 18.77 48.52
N ASP A 2 14.91 19.74 47.65
CA ASP A 2 13.55 19.89 47.13
C ASP A 2 13.28 18.69 46.22
N GLU A 3 12.29 17.88 46.60
CA GLU A 3 11.75 16.86 45.70
C GLU A 3 10.90 17.58 44.61
N GLU A 4 11.37 17.58 43.39
CA GLU A 4 10.61 17.98 42.19
C GLU A 4 9.39 17.03 42.08
N LYS A 5 8.21 17.56 42.37
CA LYS A 5 6.95 16.84 42.15
C LYS A 5 6.56 17.00 40.69
N ASP A 6 6.71 15.95 39.91
CA ASP A 6 6.16 15.87 38.57
C ASP A 6 4.62 15.90 38.61
N TYR A 7 4.04 16.96 38.11
CA TYR A 7 2.59 17.08 37.95
C TYR A 7 2.20 16.50 36.58
N VAL A 8 1.49 15.38 36.58
CA VAL A 8 0.88 14.82 35.38
C VAL A 8 -0.52 15.39 35.22
N LEU A 9 -0.77 16.15 34.16
CA LEU A 9 -2.09 16.62 33.80
C LEU A 9 -2.78 15.55 32.95
N ASP A 10 -3.76 14.84 33.50
CA ASP A 10 -4.63 13.93 32.77
C ASP A 10 -5.84 14.70 32.23
N VAL A 11 -5.88 14.91 30.91
CA VAL A 11 -6.97 15.61 30.23
C VAL A 11 -7.90 14.60 29.59
N VAL A 12 -9.07 14.41 30.18
CA VAL A 12 -10.12 13.56 29.63
C VAL A 12 -11.13 14.41 28.87
N MET A 13 -11.31 14.16 27.58
CA MET A 13 -12.30 14.83 26.76
C MET A 13 -13.72 14.43 27.16
N LYS A 14 -14.67 15.40 27.25
CA LYS A 14 -16.08 15.10 27.51
C LYS A 14 -16.65 14.25 26.38
N ARG A 15 -17.51 13.27 26.69
CA ARG A 15 -18.12 12.33 25.74
C ARG A 15 -18.80 12.98 24.54
N GLU A 16 -19.41 14.13 24.74
CA GLU A 16 -20.08 14.92 23.68
C GLU A 16 -19.11 15.41 22.58
N TYR A 17 -17.78 15.42 22.84
CA TYR A 17 -16.72 15.78 21.91
C TYR A 17 -15.90 14.58 21.43
N ALA A 18 -16.28 13.38 21.86
CA ALA A 18 -15.59 12.14 21.48
C ALA A 18 -16.04 11.59 20.11
N THR A 19 -17.03 12.24 19.47
CA THR A 19 -17.50 11.88 18.13
C THR A 19 -17.21 12.99 17.14
N GLY A 20 -16.76 12.61 15.93
CA GLY A 20 -16.47 13.59 14.91
C GLY A 20 -16.41 13.00 13.51
N SER A 21 -16.43 13.89 12.54
CA SER A 21 -16.23 13.56 11.15
C SER A 21 -15.32 14.59 10.49
N ILE A 22 -14.40 14.12 9.67
CA ILE A 22 -13.49 14.95 8.89
C ILE A 22 -13.64 14.54 7.44
N VAL A 23 -13.71 15.51 6.54
CA VAL A 23 -13.68 15.27 5.08
C VAL A 23 -12.70 16.26 4.47
N ASN A 24 -11.72 15.74 3.77
CA ASN A 24 -10.74 16.50 3.02
C ASN A 24 -10.86 16.16 1.55
N THR A 25 -10.90 17.17 0.69
CA THR A 25 -10.95 16.99 -0.76
C THR A 25 -9.92 17.87 -1.44
N GLU A 26 -9.28 17.34 -2.46
CA GLU A 26 -8.36 18.06 -3.30
C GLU A 26 -8.62 17.68 -4.76
N ALA A 27 -8.76 18.68 -5.64
CA ALA A 27 -8.88 18.46 -7.07
C ALA A 27 -8.05 19.49 -7.82
N GLY A 28 -7.50 19.10 -8.96
CA GLY A 28 -6.69 19.98 -9.80
C GLY A 28 -6.61 19.47 -11.21
N ILE A 29 -6.53 20.41 -12.14
CA ILE A 29 -6.22 20.20 -13.55
C ILE A 29 -5.01 21.07 -13.90
N GLY A 30 -4.20 20.61 -14.82
CA GLY A 30 -2.99 21.29 -15.28
C GLY A 30 -2.85 21.27 -16.79
N MET A 31 -1.74 21.80 -17.29
CA MET A 31 -1.36 21.66 -18.69
C MET A 31 -1.00 20.21 -19.00
N ASP A 32 -0.96 19.87 -20.31
CA ASP A 32 -0.60 18.53 -20.82
C ASP A 32 -1.51 17.40 -20.26
N ASP A 33 -2.81 17.68 -20.17
CA ASP A 33 -3.83 16.73 -19.68
C ASP A 33 -3.55 16.19 -18.26
N ARG A 34 -2.85 16.97 -17.41
CA ARG A 34 -2.57 16.61 -16.03
C ARG A 34 -3.77 16.88 -15.14
N TRP A 35 -4.08 15.90 -14.30
CA TRP A 35 -5.19 16.00 -13.36
C TRP A 35 -4.94 15.23 -12.07
N LYS A 36 -5.63 15.64 -11.02
CA LYS A 36 -5.70 14.91 -9.74
C LYS A 36 -7.04 15.11 -9.07
N ALA A 37 -7.47 14.10 -8.34
CA ALA A 37 -8.60 14.14 -7.42
C ALA A 37 -8.28 13.28 -6.21
N LYS A 38 -8.35 13.86 -5.02
CA LYS A 38 -8.17 13.16 -3.76
C LYS A 38 -9.35 13.44 -2.85
N VAL A 39 -9.80 12.44 -2.16
CA VAL A 39 -10.79 12.55 -1.10
C VAL A 39 -10.37 11.68 0.06
N PHE A 40 -10.55 12.18 1.25
CA PHE A 40 -10.41 11.45 2.50
C PHE A 40 -11.60 11.78 3.40
N GLY A 41 -12.21 10.74 3.94
CA GLY A 41 -13.27 10.84 4.93
C GLY A 41 -12.93 10.02 6.17
N LEU A 42 -13.13 10.62 7.33
CA LEU A 42 -12.96 9.96 8.62
C LEU A 42 -14.20 10.24 9.47
N ARG A 43 -14.75 9.20 10.06
CA ARG A 43 -15.73 9.27 11.13
C ARG A 43 -15.25 8.46 12.32
N TYR A 44 -15.34 9.02 13.49
CA TYR A 44 -14.96 8.34 14.73
C TYR A 44 -15.95 8.62 15.86
N ASP A 45 -16.05 7.66 16.73
CA ASP A 45 -16.71 7.75 18.04
C ASP A 45 -15.88 6.99 19.09
N ASP A 46 -16.39 6.85 20.32
CA ASP A 46 -15.69 6.19 21.42
C ASP A 46 -15.22 4.75 21.10
N TYR A 47 -15.88 4.09 20.15
CA TYR A 47 -15.71 2.66 19.88
C TYR A 47 -15.39 2.34 18.44
N THR A 48 -15.67 3.27 17.55
CA THR A 48 -15.54 3.03 16.09
C THR A 48 -14.74 4.13 15.44
N ARG A 49 -13.82 3.75 14.58
CA ARG A 49 -13.13 4.64 13.66
C ARG A 49 -13.26 4.07 12.26
N LEU A 50 -13.87 4.81 11.38
CA LEU A 50 -14.04 4.47 9.97
C LEU A 50 -13.40 5.54 9.13
N SER A 51 -12.43 5.19 8.31
CA SER A 51 -11.90 6.07 7.27
C SER A 51 -11.98 5.44 5.89
N ALA A 52 -12.23 6.28 4.90
CA ALA A 52 -12.22 5.89 3.50
C ALA A 52 -11.51 6.97 2.68
N PHE A 53 -10.84 6.57 1.64
CA PHE A 53 -10.16 7.51 0.75
C PHE A 53 -10.19 7.07 -0.71
N ALA A 54 -10.02 8.03 -1.61
CA ALA A 54 -9.64 7.79 -2.99
C ALA A 54 -8.54 8.77 -3.40
N ASN A 55 -7.61 8.30 -4.22
CA ASN A 55 -6.54 9.08 -4.83
C ASN A 55 -6.46 8.70 -6.31
N LEU A 56 -6.80 9.62 -7.17
CA LEU A 56 -6.88 9.44 -8.62
C LEU A 56 -6.01 10.53 -9.26
N ASN A 57 -4.97 10.17 -9.98
CA ASN A 57 -4.10 11.15 -10.61
C ASN A 57 -3.22 10.56 -11.72
N ASN A 58 -2.72 11.44 -12.59
CA ASN A 58 -1.66 11.16 -13.56
C ASN A 58 -0.41 12.05 -13.34
N LEU A 59 -0.16 12.42 -12.10
CA LEU A 59 0.92 13.30 -11.67
C LEU A 59 2.14 12.56 -11.10
N ASN A 60 2.23 11.25 -11.32
CA ASN A 60 3.26 10.40 -10.70
C ASN A 60 3.16 10.37 -9.14
N GLU A 61 1.96 10.57 -8.59
CA GLU A 61 1.72 10.57 -7.15
C GLU A 61 1.12 9.24 -6.72
N ASN A 62 1.89 8.44 -5.99
CA ASN A 62 1.42 7.24 -5.31
C ASN A 62 1.47 7.48 -3.80
N GLN A 63 0.35 7.95 -3.23
CA GLN A 63 0.25 8.36 -1.84
C GLN A 63 -1.03 7.80 -1.22
N THR A 64 -0.91 7.34 0.00
CA THR A 64 -2.05 6.92 0.84
C THR A 64 -2.14 7.82 2.07
N PRO A 65 -3.34 8.11 2.58
CA PRO A 65 -3.48 8.88 3.80
C PRO A 65 -3.14 8.02 5.02
N GLY A 66 -2.56 8.67 6.02
CA GLY A 66 -2.45 8.14 7.37
C GLY A 66 -3.79 8.14 8.12
N ALA A 67 -3.73 7.75 9.38
CA ALA A 67 -4.93 7.66 10.23
C ALA A 67 -5.65 9.01 10.40
N ASP A 68 -4.93 10.12 10.34
CA ASP A 68 -5.46 11.47 10.56
C ASP A 68 -5.80 12.20 9.25
N GLY A 69 -5.59 11.55 8.10
CA GLY A 69 -5.83 12.11 6.78
C GLY A 69 -4.64 12.82 6.16
N ASP A 70 -3.50 12.82 6.82
CA ASP A 70 -2.26 13.35 6.26
C ASP A 70 -1.70 12.38 5.21
N TRP A 71 -1.49 12.88 4.01
CA TRP A 71 -1.00 12.07 2.91
C TRP A 71 0.50 11.78 3.06
N SER A 72 0.87 10.53 2.81
CA SER A 72 2.28 10.11 2.83
C SER A 72 3.12 10.96 1.86
N PRO A 73 4.44 11.11 2.11
CA PRO A 73 5.32 11.84 1.22
C PRO A 73 5.27 11.33 -0.21
N LYS A 74 5.37 12.24 -1.18
CA LYS A 74 5.45 11.90 -2.60
C LYS A 74 6.73 11.10 -2.86
N LYS A 75 6.58 9.93 -3.46
CA LYS A 75 7.71 9.16 -3.98
C LYS A 75 7.89 9.52 -5.46
N GLN A 76 9.10 9.90 -5.84
CA GLN A 76 9.42 10.09 -7.25
C GLN A 76 9.46 8.73 -7.96
N THR A 77 8.64 8.59 -8.98
CA THR A 77 8.64 7.42 -9.88
C THR A 77 9.32 7.79 -11.20
N LYS A 78 10.07 6.86 -11.78
CA LYS A 78 10.61 7.02 -13.13
C LYS A 78 9.49 6.76 -14.15
N GLY A 79 9.44 7.58 -15.22
CA GLY A 79 8.42 7.48 -16.25
C GLY A 79 7.13 8.24 -15.92
N LEU A 80 6.07 7.91 -16.61
CA LEU A 80 4.73 8.43 -16.41
C LEU A 80 3.91 7.40 -15.64
N LEU A 81 3.31 7.82 -14.53
CA LEU A 81 2.47 6.98 -13.69
C LEU A 81 1.09 7.61 -13.56
N THR A 82 0.07 6.85 -13.94
CA THR A 82 -1.33 7.12 -13.59
C THR A 82 -1.72 6.18 -12.45
N THR A 83 -2.22 6.73 -11.36
CA THR A 83 -2.62 5.97 -10.18
C THR A 83 -4.09 6.20 -9.87
N LYS A 84 -4.79 5.11 -9.55
CA LYS A 84 -6.17 5.12 -9.04
C LYS A 84 -6.20 4.23 -7.82
N GLN A 85 -6.35 4.81 -6.65
CA GLN A 85 -6.36 4.11 -5.37
C GLN A 85 -7.64 4.41 -4.62
N THR A 86 -8.16 3.41 -3.93
CA THR A 86 -9.21 3.58 -2.93
C THR A 86 -8.96 2.66 -1.76
N GLY A 87 -9.24 3.13 -0.57
CA GLY A 87 -9.03 2.36 0.64
C GLY A 87 -10.11 2.60 1.67
N LEU A 88 -10.27 1.60 2.52
CA LEU A 88 -11.18 1.60 3.66
C LEU A 88 -10.43 1.07 4.88
N ASN A 89 -10.50 1.80 6.00
CA ASN A 89 -10.01 1.32 7.28
C ASN A 89 -11.14 1.39 8.30
N LEU A 90 -11.33 0.29 9.01
CA LEU A 90 -12.35 0.15 10.04
C LEU A 90 -11.69 -0.38 11.32
N ASN A 91 -11.80 0.37 12.39
CA ASN A 91 -11.46 -0.05 13.74
C ASN A 91 -12.73 -0.02 14.59
N VAL A 92 -13.06 -1.15 15.21
CA VAL A 92 -14.23 -1.27 16.09
C VAL A 92 -13.81 -1.91 17.40
N ASN A 93 -14.19 -1.29 18.49
CA ASN A 93 -14.03 -1.83 19.84
C ASN A 93 -15.36 -1.82 20.56
N ASN A 94 -15.59 -2.70 21.50
CA ASN A 94 -16.75 -2.59 22.37
C ASN A 94 -16.40 -1.88 23.69
N SER A 95 -17.42 -1.36 24.37
CA SER A 95 -17.27 -0.62 25.64
C SER A 95 -16.57 -1.43 26.76
N LYS A 96 -16.69 -2.76 26.71
CA LYS A 96 -16.07 -3.67 27.69
C LYS A 96 -14.67 -4.11 27.31
N LYS A 97 -14.14 -3.64 26.15
CA LYS A 97 -12.85 -4.05 25.57
C LYS A 97 -12.70 -5.58 25.44
N THR A 98 -13.82 -6.28 25.24
CA THR A 98 -13.87 -7.73 25.02
C THR A 98 -13.92 -8.09 23.54
N PHE A 99 -14.10 -7.11 22.67
CA PHE A 99 -14.10 -7.26 21.22
C PHE A 99 -13.28 -6.14 20.58
N SER A 100 -12.41 -6.49 19.65
CA SER A 100 -11.79 -5.55 18.72
C SER A 100 -11.74 -6.12 17.32
N LEU A 101 -12.01 -5.29 16.35
CA LEU A 101 -11.84 -5.54 14.92
C LEU A 101 -11.01 -4.42 14.32
N ASP A 102 -9.92 -4.78 13.67
CA ASP A 102 -9.13 -3.93 12.82
C ASP A 102 -9.16 -4.49 11.40
N GLN A 103 -9.63 -3.69 10.46
CA GLN A 103 -9.73 -4.08 9.06
C GLN A 103 -9.22 -2.96 8.17
N SER A 104 -8.35 -3.29 7.23
CA SER A 104 -7.93 -2.37 6.17
C SER A 104 -7.99 -3.04 4.81
N THR A 105 -8.51 -2.32 3.84
CA THR A 105 -8.56 -2.75 2.43
C THR A 105 -8.01 -1.63 1.57
N LEU A 106 -7.10 -1.98 0.66
CA LEU A 106 -6.56 -1.10 -0.36
C LEU A 106 -6.75 -1.73 -1.73
N LEU A 107 -7.32 -0.98 -2.64
CA LEU A 107 -7.43 -1.29 -4.06
C LEU A 107 -6.58 -0.27 -4.82
N GLU A 108 -5.68 -0.76 -5.64
CA GLU A 108 -4.78 0.07 -6.43
C GLU A 108 -4.79 -0.39 -7.89
N TRP A 109 -5.00 0.54 -8.80
CA TRP A 109 -4.78 0.39 -10.24
C TRP A 109 -3.69 1.37 -10.63
N SER A 110 -2.68 0.89 -11.32
CA SER A 110 -1.60 1.73 -11.81
C SER A 110 -1.26 1.42 -13.26
N ASP A 111 -1.11 2.47 -14.07
CA ASP A 111 -0.59 2.39 -15.43
C ASP A 111 0.71 3.17 -15.46
N LYS A 112 1.80 2.50 -15.79
CA LYS A 112 3.13 3.08 -15.81
C LYS A 112 3.78 2.91 -17.18
N ASN A 113 4.17 4.02 -17.79
CA ASN A 113 4.99 4.04 -18.99
C ASN A 113 6.39 4.55 -18.66
N THR A 114 7.40 3.81 -19.09
CA THR A 114 8.80 4.19 -18.91
C THR A 114 9.54 4.07 -20.23
N VAL A 115 10.14 5.15 -20.68
CA VAL A 115 11.02 5.16 -21.85
C VAL A 115 12.45 5.42 -21.38
N MET A 116 13.38 4.60 -21.82
CA MET A 116 14.79 4.71 -21.48
C MET A 116 15.63 4.65 -22.76
N GLN A 117 16.53 5.59 -22.89
CA GLN A 117 17.55 5.60 -23.93
C GLN A 117 18.93 5.44 -23.28
N ARG A 118 19.69 4.48 -23.77
CA ARG A 118 21.07 4.24 -23.36
C ARG A 118 21.99 4.34 -24.57
N ARG A 119 23.12 4.99 -24.38
CA ARG A 119 24.23 5.00 -25.36
C ARG A 119 25.48 4.49 -24.67
N SER A 120 26.27 3.73 -25.40
CA SER A 120 27.57 3.21 -24.93
C SER A 120 28.59 3.34 -26.04
N GLU A 121 29.84 3.54 -25.66
CA GLU A 121 30.97 3.53 -26.54
C GLU A 121 32.03 2.57 -25.98
N THR A 122 32.47 1.68 -26.82
CA THR A 122 33.52 0.69 -26.51
C THR A 122 34.73 1.00 -27.36
N PHE A 123 35.83 1.36 -26.74
CA PHE A 123 37.08 1.66 -27.42
C PHE A 123 37.79 0.36 -27.75
N SER A 124 38.15 0.19 -29.02
CA SER A 124 38.91 -0.95 -29.57
C SER A 124 40.15 -0.45 -30.29
N LYS A 125 41.09 -1.34 -30.55
CA LYS A 125 42.30 -1.03 -31.38
C LYS A 125 41.95 -0.64 -32.82
N ASP A 126 40.81 -1.14 -33.30
CA ASP A 126 40.34 -0.92 -34.68
C ASP A 126 39.28 0.20 -34.78
N GLY A 127 39.14 1.01 -33.71
CA GLY A 127 38.20 2.11 -33.63
C GLY A 127 37.12 1.90 -32.56
N SER A 128 36.29 2.93 -32.30
CA SER A 128 35.22 2.86 -31.35
C SER A 128 34.00 2.15 -31.91
N ILE A 129 33.41 1.28 -31.11
CA ILE A 129 32.10 0.65 -31.36
C ILE A 129 31.05 1.38 -30.51
N LEU A 130 30.05 1.92 -31.18
CA LEU A 130 28.95 2.64 -30.54
C LEU A 130 27.73 1.71 -30.39
N GLY A 131 27.13 1.71 -29.21
CA GLY A 131 25.91 0.99 -28.93
C GLY A 131 24.78 1.97 -28.55
N GLY A 132 23.59 1.74 -29.06
CA GLY A 132 22.38 2.46 -28.69
C GLY A 132 21.27 1.50 -28.34
N THR A 133 20.63 1.71 -27.20
CA THR A 133 19.41 0.98 -26.79
C THR A 133 18.30 1.98 -26.56
N LEU A 134 17.16 1.77 -27.19
CA LEU A 134 15.89 2.44 -26.86
C LEU A 134 14.94 1.38 -26.32
N SER A 135 14.45 1.58 -25.10
CA SER A 135 13.48 0.67 -24.49
C SER A 135 12.25 1.42 -24.01
N SER A 136 11.08 0.83 -24.19
CA SER A 136 9.81 1.25 -23.63
C SER A 136 9.22 0.12 -22.83
N ASN A 137 8.72 0.44 -21.64
CA ASN A 137 8.00 -0.51 -20.79
C ASN A 137 6.66 0.08 -20.40
N ASP A 138 5.59 -0.62 -20.74
CA ASP A 138 4.21 -0.32 -20.40
C ASP A 138 3.71 -1.39 -19.41
N LEU A 139 3.47 -0.96 -18.18
CA LEU A 139 3.04 -1.80 -17.07
C LEU A 139 1.65 -1.35 -16.63
N SER A 140 0.66 -2.24 -16.69
CA SER A 140 -0.64 -2.10 -16.04
C SER A 140 -0.75 -3.08 -14.88
N ASP A 141 -1.07 -2.57 -13.70
CA ASP A 141 -1.12 -3.33 -12.46
C ASP A 141 -2.41 -3.06 -11.70
N PHE A 142 -3.03 -4.12 -11.21
CA PHE A 142 -4.11 -4.07 -10.23
C PHE A 142 -3.70 -4.85 -8.99
N THR A 143 -3.75 -4.20 -7.83
CA THR A 143 -3.46 -4.84 -6.55
C THR A 143 -4.61 -4.61 -5.57
N LEU A 144 -5.08 -5.69 -4.95
CA LEU A 144 -5.95 -5.67 -3.79
C LEU A 144 -5.16 -6.17 -2.59
N THR A 145 -5.12 -5.36 -1.54
CA THR A 145 -4.56 -5.76 -0.25
C THR A 145 -5.64 -5.68 0.82
N ASN A 146 -5.82 -6.74 1.59
CA ASN A 146 -6.75 -6.78 2.72
C ASN A 146 -6.05 -7.30 3.96
N ASN A 147 -6.22 -6.59 5.08
CA ASN A 147 -5.77 -7.02 6.39
C ASN A 147 -6.97 -7.00 7.34
N THR A 148 -7.16 -8.07 8.06
CA THR A 148 -8.23 -8.19 9.06
C THR A 148 -7.67 -8.80 10.34
N PHE A 149 -7.95 -8.15 11.46
CA PHE A 149 -7.55 -8.59 12.79
C PHE A 149 -8.78 -8.58 13.70
N ILE A 150 -9.07 -9.68 14.36
CA ILE A 150 -10.19 -9.79 15.29
C ILE A 150 -9.69 -10.39 16.60
N ASN A 151 -10.04 -9.72 17.72
CA ASN A 151 -9.87 -10.29 19.05
C ASN A 151 -11.22 -10.30 19.75
N GLN A 152 -11.56 -11.43 20.37
CA GLN A 152 -12.81 -11.60 21.08
C GLN A 152 -12.56 -12.35 22.40
N THR A 153 -12.96 -11.74 23.51
CA THR A 153 -12.95 -12.38 24.83
C THR A 153 -14.35 -12.90 25.15
N LEU A 154 -14.46 -14.20 25.40
CA LEU A 154 -15.69 -14.91 25.74
C LEU A 154 -15.50 -15.60 27.11
N GLY A 155 -15.82 -14.86 28.19
CA GLY A 155 -15.57 -15.34 29.55
C GLY A 155 -14.08 -15.59 29.80
N ARG A 156 -13.68 -16.85 29.94
CA ARG A 156 -12.28 -17.25 30.15
C ARG A 156 -11.50 -17.54 28.86
N PHE A 157 -12.17 -17.44 27.73
CA PHE A 157 -11.58 -17.72 26.41
C PHE A 157 -11.22 -16.41 25.73
N LEU A 158 -10.04 -16.36 25.12
CA LEU A 158 -9.60 -15.30 24.21
C LEU A 158 -9.42 -15.91 22.82
N LEU A 159 -10.20 -15.46 21.86
CA LEU A 159 -10.06 -15.73 20.45
C LEU A 159 -9.28 -14.60 19.78
N SER A 160 -8.24 -14.93 19.03
CA SER A 160 -7.48 -13.98 18.18
C SER A 160 -7.35 -14.56 16.78
N THR A 161 -7.66 -13.78 15.77
CA THR A 161 -7.45 -14.19 14.38
C THR A 161 -6.95 -13.00 13.56
N GLY A 162 -6.00 -13.29 12.68
CA GLY A 162 -5.45 -12.29 11.74
C GLY A 162 -5.31 -12.90 10.36
N HIS A 163 -5.69 -12.12 9.35
CA HIS A 163 -5.65 -12.50 7.95
C HIS A 163 -5.02 -11.40 7.12
N HIS A 164 -4.13 -11.78 6.22
CA HIS A 164 -3.54 -10.92 5.21
C HIS A 164 -3.75 -11.55 3.85
N LEU A 165 -4.36 -10.81 2.92
CA LEU A 165 -4.66 -11.24 1.56
C LEU A 165 -4.13 -10.21 0.58
N VAL A 166 -3.40 -10.67 -0.45
CA VAL A 166 -2.94 -9.84 -1.57
C VAL A 166 -3.31 -10.55 -2.87
N TYR A 167 -4.05 -9.87 -3.72
CA TYR A 167 -4.27 -10.26 -5.10
C TYR A 167 -3.59 -9.25 -6.02
N THR A 168 -2.83 -9.72 -7.00
CA THR A 168 -2.17 -8.91 -8.02
C THR A 168 -2.50 -9.45 -9.40
N ASP A 169 -2.87 -8.56 -10.32
CA ASP A 169 -3.07 -8.82 -11.75
C ASP A 169 -2.23 -7.82 -12.52
N GLN A 170 -1.26 -8.29 -13.28
CA GLN A 170 -0.23 -7.47 -13.90
C GLN A 170 -0.03 -7.85 -15.36
N ASP A 171 -0.09 -6.85 -16.23
CA ASP A 171 0.25 -6.93 -17.64
C ASP A 171 1.46 -6.04 -17.92
N ASP A 172 2.51 -6.61 -18.51
CA ASP A 172 3.76 -5.93 -18.85
C ASP A 172 4.07 -6.10 -20.34
N THR A 173 4.27 -5.00 -21.02
CA THR A 173 4.74 -4.96 -22.42
C THR A 173 6.07 -4.22 -22.46
N SER A 174 7.14 -4.94 -22.78
CA SER A 174 8.48 -4.40 -22.95
C SER A 174 8.90 -4.45 -24.42
N LEU A 175 9.30 -3.30 -24.93
CA LEU A 175 9.86 -3.12 -26.27
C LEU A 175 11.30 -2.66 -26.13
N SER A 176 12.25 -3.29 -26.87
CA SER A 176 13.61 -2.78 -27.00
C SER A 176 14.07 -2.78 -28.46
N ALA A 177 14.82 -1.76 -28.80
CA ALA A 177 15.54 -1.63 -30.05
C ALA A 177 17.01 -1.37 -29.71
N ASP A 178 17.85 -2.31 -30.06
CA ASP A 178 19.29 -2.25 -29.84
C ASP A 178 20.00 -2.09 -31.21
N SER A 179 20.97 -1.19 -31.28
CA SER A 179 21.76 -0.93 -32.47
C SER A 179 23.24 -0.84 -32.12
N THR A 180 24.06 -1.50 -32.90
CA THR A 180 25.53 -1.42 -32.82
C THR A 180 26.08 -0.93 -34.13
N TYR A 181 26.98 0.04 -34.09
CA TYR A 181 27.58 0.66 -35.26
C TYR A 181 29.01 1.10 -34.98
N GLN A 182 29.79 1.17 -36.03
CA GLN A 182 31.12 1.73 -36.06
C GLN A 182 31.17 2.87 -37.10
N THR A 183 31.43 2.60 -38.33
CA THR A 183 31.23 3.51 -39.46
C THR A 183 29.83 3.31 -40.05
N ASP A 184 29.40 2.04 -40.09
CA ASP A 184 28.12 1.58 -40.57
C ASP A 184 27.39 0.81 -39.46
N ILE A 185 26.11 0.52 -39.64
CA ILE A 185 25.32 -0.32 -38.75
C ILE A 185 25.87 -1.77 -38.83
N ILE A 186 26.35 -2.26 -37.70
CA ILE A 186 26.87 -3.63 -37.59
C ILE A 186 25.73 -4.59 -37.30
N ASN A 187 24.83 -4.21 -36.36
CA ASN A 187 23.72 -5.04 -35.94
C ASN A 187 22.56 -4.18 -35.42
N THR A 188 21.34 -4.66 -35.64
CA THR A 188 20.11 -4.16 -35.02
C THR A 188 19.30 -5.33 -34.49
N ASP A 189 18.82 -5.22 -33.27
CA ASP A 189 17.90 -6.18 -32.64
C ASP A 189 16.62 -5.46 -32.17
N HIS A 190 15.48 -6.07 -32.46
CA HIS A 190 14.20 -5.59 -31.99
C HIS A 190 13.51 -6.68 -31.19
N ARG A 191 13.21 -6.40 -29.95
CA ARG A 191 12.59 -7.37 -29.04
C ARG A 191 11.29 -6.82 -28.49
N ARG A 192 10.27 -7.66 -28.50
CA ARG A 192 9.00 -7.43 -27.80
C ARG A 192 8.76 -8.58 -26.83
N ILE A 193 8.51 -8.22 -25.57
CA ILE A 193 8.18 -9.17 -24.52
C ILE A 193 6.81 -8.78 -23.97
N LEU A 194 5.92 -9.75 -23.90
CA LEU A 194 4.61 -9.64 -23.27
C LEU A 194 4.59 -10.58 -22.08
N SER A 195 4.22 -10.09 -20.93
CA SER A 195 4.13 -10.87 -19.72
C SER A 195 2.82 -10.55 -18.99
N THR A 196 2.05 -11.57 -18.67
CA THR A 196 0.85 -11.45 -17.85
C THR A 196 1.05 -12.32 -16.61
N SER A 197 0.77 -11.77 -15.45
CA SER A 197 0.91 -12.45 -14.16
C SER A 197 -0.30 -12.20 -13.29
N LYS A 198 -0.89 -13.29 -12.75
CA LYS A 198 -1.93 -13.23 -11.74
C LYS A 198 -1.47 -14.00 -10.51
N ARG A 199 -1.52 -13.34 -9.38
CA ARG A 199 -1.06 -13.91 -8.13
C ARG A 199 -2.06 -13.65 -7.01
N LEU A 200 -2.37 -14.71 -6.27
CA LEU A 200 -3.14 -14.62 -5.04
C LEU A 200 -2.28 -15.16 -3.90
N PHE A 201 -1.94 -14.29 -2.96
CA PHE A 201 -1.19 -14.64 -1.77
C PHE A 201 -2.06 -14.41 -0.54
N GLY A 202 -2.02 -15.34 0.40
CA GLY A 202 -2.69 -15.17 1.69
C GLY A 202 -1.96 -15.85 2.82
N ASN A 203 -1.98 -15.24 3.98
CA ASN A 203 -1.56 -15.84 5.22
C ASN A 203 -2.49 -15.41 6.36
N GLY A 204 -2.47 -16.17 7.42
CA GLY A 204 -3.22 -15.83 8.61
C GLY A 204 -2.94 -16.75 9.76
N HIS A 205 -3.49 -16.36 10.89
CA HIS A 205 -3.41 -17.15 12.12
C HIS A 205 -4.76 -17.18 12.82
N PHE A 206 -4.95 -18.22 13.59
CA PHE A 206 -6.03 -18.40 14.52
C PHE A 206 -5.44 -18.81 15.87
N GLY A 207 -5.79 -18.09 16.93
CA GLY A 207 -5.35 -18.33 18.29
C GLY A 207 -6.55 -18.46 19.22
N LEU A 208 -6.57 -19.48 20.04
CA LEU A 208 -7.51 -19.65 21.14
C LEU A 208 -6.73 -19.85 22.42
N SER A 209 -6.93 -18.97 23.39
CA SER A 209 -6.30 -19.05 24.71
C SER A 209 -7.35 -19.11 25.80
N ALA A 210 -7.10 -19.88 26.86
CA ALA A 210 -8.03 -20.01 27.98
C ALA A 210 -7.29 -20.23 29.30
N ASN A 211 -7.83 -19.68 30.37
CA ASN A 211 -7.44 -19.97 31.75
C ASN A 211 -8.30 -21.14 32.27
N LEU A 212 -7.85 -22.36 32.06
CA LEU A 212 -8.62 -23.55 32.39
C LEU A 212 -8.47 -24.04 33.85
N PHE A 213 -7.31 -23.81 34.44
CA PHE A 213 -6.92 -24.43 35.75
C PHE A 213 -6.65 -23.41 36.84
N GLY A 214 -7.28 -22.23 36.81
CA GLY A 214 -7.15 -21.18 37.83
C GLY A 214 -6.17 -20.06 37.43
N SER A 215 -5.98 -19.11 38.34
CA SER A 215 -5.12 -17.94 38.08
C SER A 215 -3.66 -18.35 37.88
N GLY A 216 -3.11 -18.06 36.71
CA GLY A 216 -1.71 -18.29 36.36
C GLY A 216 -1.47 -19.40 35.32
N ASN A 217 -2.46 -20.22 34.99
CA ASN A 217 -2.31 -21.29 33.99
C ASN A 217 -3.09 -20.96 32.71
N THR A 218 -2.38 -20.55 31.67
CA THR A 218 -2.98 -20.29 30.35
C THR A 218 -2.67 -21.44 29.40
N THR A 219 -3.70 -22.02 28.81
CA THR A 219 -3.60 -23.00 27.72
C THR A 219 -3.91 -22.30 26.41
N SER A 220 -3.07 -22.48 25.40
CA SER A 220 -3.25 -21.83 24.09
C SER A 220 -3.12 -22.83 22.97
N LEU A 221 -3.99 -22.67 21.96
CA LEU A 221 -3.96 -23.37 20.67
C LEU A 221 -3.74 -22.33 19.56
N TYR A 222 -2.75 -22.57 18.72
CA TYR A 222 -2.46 -21.71 17.58
C TYR A 222 -2.44 -22.53 16.29
N ALA A 223 -3.05 -22.00 15.25
CA ALA A 223 -2.98 -22.51 13.89
C ALA A 223 -2.58 -21.37 12.94
N ASN A 224 -1.69 -21.67 12.00
CA ASN A 224 -1.29 -20.73 10.96
C ASN A 224 -1.54 -21.37 9.60
N TYR A 225 -1.85 -20.55 8.61
CA TYR A 225 -1.97 -20.97 7.22
C TYR A 225 -1.29 -19.95 6.29
N SER A 226 -0.85 -20.44 5.15
CA SER A 226 -0.40 -19.61 4.03
C SER A 226 -0.67 -20.32 2.72
N PHE A 227 -0.94 -19.54 1.67
CA PHE A 227 -1.10 -20.02 0.29
C PHE A 227 -0.57 -18.97 -0.69
N ASN A 228 -0.20 -19.42 -1.89
CA ASN A 228 0.34 -18.56 -2.94
C ASN A 228 -0.07 -19.10 -4.32
#